data_e4a1a7c7f998866f6c00d1727ee82efa
#
_entry.id   e4a1a7c7f998866f6c00d1727ee82efa
#
_cell.length_a   1.000
_cell.length_b   1.000
_cell.length_c   1.000
_cell.angle_alpha   90.00
_cell.angle_beta   90.00
_cell.angle_gamma   90.00
#
_symmetry.space_group_name_H-M   'P 1'
#
loop_
_entity.id
_entity.type
_entity.pdbx_description
1 polymer ?
#
loop_
_entity_poly.entity_id
_entity_poly.type
_entity_poly.pdbx_seq_one_letter_code
_entity_poly.pdbx_strand_id
1 'polypeptide(L)'
;MDINGASAIVTGGASGIGAATARLLAAKGAKVVIADLQADKGEALATEIGGAFCKVDVTKTEDIINAIEMAKDMGPLRVLVNSAGIGWAQRTVGKDGSYDSAASLDAYKKVIAINLVGTFDCIRLAATAMSTTEPLNDGERGAIVNIASVAAFDGQIGQAAYSSSKGGVVGMTLPIARDLSAIGVRVNTVAPGLINTPIYGEGEGSEQFKEKLQTGVLFPNRLGYGTELASMVVECVTNSYMNAETIRVDGGIRMPPK
;
A
#
# COMPACT_ATOMS: atom_id res chain seq x y z
N MET A 1 14.39 6.52 11.64
CA MET A 1 13.71 7.74 12.16
C MET A 1 12.84 7.37 13.37
N ASP A 2 12.86 8.16 14.42
CA ASP A 2 11.84 8.10 15.48
C ASP A 2 10.55 8.75 14.98
N ILE A 3 9.41 8.09 15.19
CA ILE A 3 8.10 8.56 14.74
C ILE A 3 7.19 8.96 15.90
N ASN A 4 7.68 8.95 17.13
CA ASN A 4 6.89 9.36 18.30
C ASN A 4 6.48 10.84 18.17
N GLY A 5 5.17 11.10 18.24
CA GLY A 5 4.58 12.44 18.06
C GLY A 5 4.49 12.93 16.60
N ALA A 6 5.11 12.23 15.64
CA ALA A 6 4.94 12.53 14.22
C ALA A 6 3.57 12.08 13.71
N SER A 7 3.06 12.71 12.64
CA SER A 7 1.88 12.23 11.97
C SER A 7 2.21 11.28 10.81
N ALA A 8 1.28 10.36 10.57
CA ALA A 8 1.36 9.35 9.53
C ALA A 8 0.03 9.24 8.79
N ILE A 9 0.06 9.05 7.48
CA ILE A 9 -1.12 8.77 6.66
C ILE A 9 -1.02 7.33 6.16
N VAL A 10 -2.10 6.55 6.29
CA VAL A 10 -2.21 5.21 5.73
C VAL A 10 -3.40 5.16 4.79
N THR A 11 -3.15 5.13 3.47
CA THR A 11 -4.22 4.94 2.49
C THR A 11 -4.65 3.47 2.44
N GLY A 12 -5.94 3.19 2.22
CA GLY A 12 -6.48 1.84 2.38
C GLY A 12 -6.34 1.35 3.83
N GLY A 13 -6.34 2.30 4.79
CA GLY A 13 -6.01 2.07 6.19
C GLY A 13 -7.10 1.37 7.00
N ALA A 14 -8.33 1.26 6.49
CA ALA A 14 -9.45 0.70 7.25
C ALA A 14 -9.46 -0.85 7.31
N SER A 15 -8.62 -1.54 6.53
CA SER A 15 -8.63 -2.99 6.47
C SER A 15 -7.27 -3.61 6.14
N GLY A 16 -7.15 -4.93 6.30
CA GLY A 16 -6.02 -5.74 5.83
C GLY A 16 -4.64 -5.24 6.29
N ILE A 17 -3.72 -5.11 5.33
CA ILE A 17 -2.34 -4.67 5.58
C ILE A 17 -2.32 -3.23 6.10
N GLY A 18 -3.16 -2.34 5.53
CA GLY A 18 -3.25 -0.95 5.94
C GLY A 18 -3.65 -0.81 7.41
N ALA A 19 -4.69 -1.52 7.84
CA ALA A 19 -5.14 -1.50 9.23
C ALA A 19 -4.09 -2.06 10.21
N ALA A 20 -3.42 -3.16 9.84
CA ALA A 20 -2.34 -3.71 10.65
C ALA A 20 -1.15 -2.72 10.77
N THR A 21 -0.83 -2.02 9.68
CA THR A 21 0.21 -1.00 9.65
C THR A 21 -0.16 0.21 10.51
N ALA A 22 -1.40 0.67 10.40
CA ALA A 22 -1.89 1.80 11.20
C ALA A 22 -1.79 1.53 12.70
N ARG A 23 -2.21 0.33 13.15
CA ARG A 23 -2.07 -0.10 14.54
C ARG A 23 -0.61 -0.09 15.01
N LEU A 24 0.27 -0.62 14.19
CA LEU A 24 1.68 -0.74 14.57
C LEU A 24 2.39 0.63 14.61
N LEU A 25 2.07 1.54 13.68
CA LEU A 25 2.56 2.91 13.70
C LEU A 25 2.06 3.67 14.94
N ALA A 26 0.77 3.55 15.26
CA ALA A 26 0.19 4.15 16.46
C ALA A 26 0.83 3.60 17.75
N ALA A 27 1.05 2.28 17.83
CA ALA A 27 1.74 1.65 18.96
C ALA A 27 3.18 2.16 19.15
N LYS A 28 3.79 2.71 18.11
CA LYS A 28 5.11 3.38 18.16
C LYS A 28 5.01 4.90 18.40
N GLY A 29 3.84 5.41 18.75
CA GLY A 29 3.62 6.81 19.11
C GLY A 29 3.31 7.75 17.94
N ALA A 30 3.14 7.24 16.72
CA ALA A 30 2.70 8.06 15.61
C ALA A 30 1.21 8.42 15.72
N LYS A 31 0.86 9.62 15.30
CA LYS A 31 -0.53 10.09 15.17
C LYS A 31 -1.04 9.75 13.78
N VAL A 32 -1.89 8.73 13.66
CA VAL A 32 -2.23 8.13 12.38
C VAL A 32 -3.55 8.66 11.83
N VAL A 33 -3.54 9.11 10.57
CA VAL A 33 -4.73 9.36 9.77
C VAL A 33 -5.03 8.12 8.93
N ILE A 34 -6.19 7.52 9.17
CA ILE A 34 -6.75 6.43 8.37
C ILE A 34 -7.44 7.05 7.15
N ALA A 35 -6.84 6.90 5.98
CA ALA A 35 -7.37 7.40 4.71
C ALA A 35 -8.02 6.24 3.93
N ASP A 36 -9.36 6.17 3.88
CA ASP A 36 -10.09 5.05 3.26
C ASP A 36 -11.47 5.48 2.77
N LEU A 37 -12.07 4.69 1.88
CA LEU A 37 -13.46 4.86 1.46
C LEU A 37 -14.47 4.32 2.49
N GLN A 38 -14.07 3.33 3.30
CA GLN A 38 -14.91 2.60 4.24
C GLN A 38 -15.03 3.35 5.58
N ALA A 39 -15.97 4.31 5.68
CA ALA A 39 -16.12 5.18 6.84
C ALA A 39 -16.30 4.39 8.15
N ASP A 40 -17.25 3.45 8.20
CA ASP A 40 -17.57 2.73 9.43
C ASP A 40 -16.34 2.00 10.02
N LYS A 41 -15.56 1.32 9.16
CA LYS A 41 -14.36 0.61 9.59
C LYS A 41 -13.21 1.56 9.92
N GLY A 42 -13.09 2.65 9.13
CA GLY A 42 -12.04 3.63 9.32
C GLY A 42 -12.20 4.41 10.61
N GLU A 43 -13.41 4.86 10.94
CA GLU A 43 -13.74 5.56 12.18
C GLU A 43 -13.57 4.66 13.41
N ALA A 44 -14.02 3.39 13.32
CA ALA A 44 -13.83 2.43 14.38
C ALA A 44 -12.33 2.20 14.68
N LEU A 45 -11.52 2.02 13.63
CA LEU A 45 -10.06 1.85 13.80
C LEU A 45 -9.39 3.12 14.30
N ALA A 46 -9.77 4.29 13.79
CA ALA A 46 -9.24 5.57 14.27
C ALA A 46 -9.49 5.75 15.76
N THR A 47 -10.70 5.42 16.23
CA THR A 47 -11.04 5.43 17.66
C THR A 47 -10.19 4.44 18.46
N GLU A 48 -10.02 3.20 17.94
CA GLU A 48 -9.22 2.15 18.60
C GLU A 48 -7.78 2.60 18.84
N ILE A 49 -7.17 3.27 17.86
CA ILE A 49 -5.74 3.64 17.91
C ILE A 49 -5.47 5.06 18.39
N GLY A 50 -6.51 5.84 18.75
CA GLY A 50 -6.37 7.25 19.10
C GLY A 50 -5.91 8.13 17.93
N GLY A 51 -6.25 7.74 16.70
CA GLY A 51 -5.96 8.45 15.46
C GLY A 51 -7.15 9.25 14.92
N ALA A 52 -7.11 9.58 13.64
CA ALA A 52 -8.21 10.25 12.93
C ALA A 52 -8.59 9.47 11.67
N PHE A 53 -9.83 9.63 11.21
CA PHE A 53 -10.31 9.11 9.94
C PHE A 53 -10.54 10.24 8.94
N CYS A 54 -10.10 10.05 7.71
CA CYS A 54 -10.41 10.91 6.57
C CYS A 54 -10.96 10.04 5.44
N LYS A 55 -12.16 10.35 4.93
CA LYS A 55 -12.70 9.65 3.78
C LYS A 55 -11.93 10.07 2.53
N VAL A 56 -11.23 9.14 1.90
CA VAL A 56 -10.34 9.40 0.77
C VAL A 56 -10.59 8.43 -0.37
N ASP A 57 -10.90 8.97 -1.54
CA ASP A 57 -10.75 8.30 -2.84
C ASP A 57 -9.39 8.73 -3.43
N VAL A 58 -8.43 7.82 -3.50
CA VAL A 58 -7.07 8.12 -3.99
C VAL A 58 -7.03 8.55 -5.46
N THR A 59 -8.14 8.46 -6.20
CA THR A 59 -8.27 9.01 -7.55
C THR A 59 -8.68 10.47 -7.56
N LYS A 60 -8.90 11.07 -6.38
CA LYS A 60 -9.30 12.47 -6.20
C LYS A 60 -8.23 13.21 -5.42
N THR A 61 -7.52 14.09 -6.10
CA THR A 61 -6.43 14.89 -5.54
C THR A 61 -6.86 15.68 -4.29
N GLU A 62 -8.09 16.22 -4.28
CA GLU A 62 -8.62 17.02 -3.16
C GLU A 62 -8.85 16.20 -1.91
N ASP A 63 -9.31 14.94 -2.02
CA ASP A 63 -9.45 14.04 -0.87
C ASP A 63 -8.07 13.76 -0.23
N ILE A 64 -7.03 13.61 -1.06
CA ILE A 64 -5.66 13.39 -0.59
C ILE A 64 -5.14 14.63 0.16
N ILE A 65 -5.38 15.82 -0.39
CA ILE A 65 -5.01 17.08 0.26
C ILE A 65 -5.69 17.20 1.63
N ASN A 66 -6.97 16.89 1.72
CA ASN A 66 -7.71 16.91 2.99
C ASN A 66 -7.08 16.00 4.05
N ALA A 67 -6.66 14.78 3.67
CA ALA A 67 -5.96 13.88 4.59
C ALA A 67 -4.60 14.42 5.03
N ILE A 68 -3.87 15.10 4.12
CA ILE A 68 -2.58 15.72 4.42
C ILE A 68 -2.76 16.89 5.40
N GLU A 69 -3.71 17.77 5.16
CA GLU A 69 -3.97 18.89 6.09
C GLU A 69 -4.40 18.38 7.47
N MET A 70 -5.29 17.37 7.51
CA MET A 70 -5.65 16.72 8.77
C MET A 70 -4.42 16.15 9.51
N ALA A 71 -3.50 15.50 8.79
CA ALA A 71 -2.28 14.96 9.38
C ALA A 71 -1.35 16.07 9.90
N LYS A 72 -1.23 17.20 9.19
CA LYS A 72 -0.44 18.38 9.61
C LYS A 72 -0.98 18.98 10.91
N ASP A 73 -2.30 19.02 11.09
CA ASP A 73 -2.93 19.51 12.32
C ASP A 73 -2.62 18.62 13.53
N MET A 74 -2.36 17.32 13.30
CA MET A 74 -2.01 16.37 14.36
C MET A 74 -0.53 16.42 14.73
N GLY A 75 0.35 16.80 13.82
CA GLY A 75 1.80 16.87 14.03
C GLY A 75 2.59 16.95 12.72
N PRO A 76 3.92 17.00 12.76
CA PRO A 76 4.73 17.02 11.56
C PRO A 76 4.50 15.75 10.73
N LEU A 77 4.04 15.90 9.48
CA LEU A 77 3.83 14.75 8.60
C LEU A 77 5.19 14.15 8.21
N ARG A 78 5.43 12.91 8.62
CA ARG A 78 6.69 12.21 8.35
C ARG A 78 6.53 10.84 7.72
N VAL A 79 5.31 10.30 7.70
CA VAL A 79 5.06 8.94 7.18
C VAL A 79 3.89 8.94 6.23
N LEU A 80 4.10 8.37 5.04
CA LEU A 80 3.03 7.98 4.14
C LEU A 80 3.13 6.48 3.85
N VAL A 81 2.04 5.75 4.05
CA VAL A 81 1.92 4.35 3.61
C VAL A 81 0.82 4.23 2.57
N ASN A 82 1.19 3.90 1.35
CA ASN A 82 0.26 3.68 0.26
C ASN A 82 -0.16 2.21 0.21
N SER A 83 -1.30 1.89 0.87
CA SER A 83 -1.88 0.54 0.89
C SER A 83 -3.23 0.46 0.18
N ALA A 84 -3.79 1.57 -0.30
CA ALA A 84 -4.99 1.56 -1.11
C ALA A 84 -4.77 0.84 -2.44
N GLY A 85 -5.71 -0.03 -2.81
CA GLY A 85 -5.63 -0.73 -4.08
C GLY A 85 -6.74 -1.76 -4.25
N ILE A 86 -6.96 -2.16 -5.50
CA ILE A 86 -7.92 -3.19 -5.88
C ILE A 86 -7.25 -4.29 -6.68
N GLY A 87 -7.73 -5.53 -6.51
CA GLY A 87 -7.39 -6.65 -7.37
C GLY A 87 -8.30 -6.70 -8.60
N TRP A 88 -7.77 -7.23 -9.70
CA TRP A 88 -8.54 -7.52 -10.90
C TRP A 88 -7.88 -8.63 -11.70
N ALA A 89 -8.71 -9.56 -12.20
CA ALA A 89 -8.26 -10.63 -13.08
C ALA A 89 -9.26 -10.84 -14.22
N GLN A 90 -8.79 -10.70 -15.47
CA GLN A 90 -9.54 -10.98 -16.69
C GLN A 90 -8.56 -11.38 -17.79
N ARG A 91 -8.84 -12.47 -18.50
CA ARG A 91 -8.03 -12.88 -19.65
C ARG A 91 -8.08 -11.82 -20.76
N THR A 92 -6.95 -11.57 -21.40
CA THR A 92 -6.82 -10.58 -22.47
C THR A 92 -7.76 -10.87 -23.64
N VAL A 93 -7.92 -12.16 -23.97
CA VAL A 93 -8.81 -12.61 -25.04
C VAL A 93 -9.98 -13.40 -24.45
N GLY A 94 -11.20 -13.08 -24.87
CA GLY A 94 -12.41 -13.81 -24.51
C GLY A 94 -12.53 -15.18 -25.19
N LYS A 95 -13.51 -15.96 -24.78
CA LYS A 95 -13.66 -17.36 -25.24
C LYS A 95 -14.12 -17.51 -26.68
N ASP A 96 -14.90 -16.56 -27.20
CA ASP A 96 -15.53 -16.59 -28.51
C ASP A 96 -14.69 -15.91 -29.61
N GLY A 97 -13.59 -15.25 -29.24
CA GLY A 97 -12.69 -14.57 -30.18
C GLY A 97 -13.26 -13.28 -30.78
N SER A 98 -14.43 -12.81 -30.34
CA SER A 98 -14.96 -11.52 -30.74
C SER A 98 -14.26 -10.36 -30.04
N TYR A 99 -14.21 -9.17 -30.66
CA TYR A 99 -13.66 -7.98 -30.01
C TYR A 99 -14.47 -7.57 -28.77
N ASP A 100 -15.78 -7.83 -28.74
CA ASP A 100 -16.64 -7.54 -27.61
C ASP A 100 -16.36 -8.41 -26.38
N SER A 101 -15.77 -9.59 -26.58
CA SER A 101 -15.35 -10.50 -25.52
C SER A 101 -13.92 -10.24 -24.97
N ALA A 102 -13.19 -9.30 -25.56
CA ALA A 102 -11.86 -8.92 -25.11
C ALA A 102 -11.89 -8.34 -23.68
N ALA A 103 -10.74 -8.31 -23.03
CA ALA A 103 -10.62 -7.72 -21.69
C ALA A 103 -11.14 -6.28 -21.65
N SER A 104 -11.88 -5.95 -20.59
CA SER A 104 -12.42 -4.61 -20.39
C SER A 104 -11.31 -3.57 -20.23
N LEU A 105 -11.19 -2.65 -21.18
CA LEU A 105 -10.26 -1.53 -21.10
C LEU A 105 -10.60 -0.59 -19.94
N ASP A 106 -11.88 -0.42 -19.61
CA ASP A 106 -12.29 0.44 -18.50
C ASP A 106 -11.92 -0.16 -17.15
N ALA A 107 -12.04 -1.49 -16.98
CA ALA A 107 -11.55 -2.16 -15.80
C ALA A 107 -10.02 -2.02 -15.68
N TYR A 108 -9.27 -2.18 -16.78
CA TYR A 108 -7.84 -1.94 -16.82
C TYR A 108 -7.48 -0.52 -16.36
N LYS A 109 -8.11 0.50 -16.97
CA LYS A 109 -7.91 1.92 -16.63
C LYS A 109 -8.23 2.18 -15.15
N LYS A 110 -9.31 1.60 -14.63
CA LYS A 110 -9.71 1.75 -13.21
C LYS A 110 -8.63 1.22 -12.27
N VAL A 111 -8.07 0.04 -12.55
CA VAL A 111 -6.99 -0.56 -11.74
C VAL A 111 -5.75 0.33 -11.77
N ILE A 112 -5.34 0.81 -12.95
CA ILE A 112 -4.20 1.72 -13.09
C ILE A 112 -4.46 3.03 -12.36
N ALA A 113 -5.64 3.62 -12.49
CA ALA A 113 -5.99 4.88 -11.84
C ALA A 113 -5.88 4.79 -10.32
N ILE A 114 -6.40 3.71 -9.72
CA ILE A 114 -6.37 3.53 -8.26
C ILE A 114 -4.97 3.13 -7.79
N ASN A 115 -4.43 2.02 -8.33
CA ASN A 115 -3.24 1.38 -7.77
C ASN A 115 -1.94 2.10 -8.09
N LEU A 116 -1.86 2.80 -9.22
CA LEU A 116 -0.63 3.42 -9.71
C LEU A 116 -0.73 4.95 -9.68
N VAL A 117 -1.69 5.52 -10.38
CA VAL A 117 -1.83 6.99 -10.46
C VAL A 117 -2.16 7.58 -9.10
N GLY A 118 -3.12 6.98 -8.36
CA GLY A 118 -3.48 7.40 -7.01
C GLY A 118 -2.31 7.28 -6.03
N THR A 119 -1.52 6.20 -6.12
CA THR A 119 -0.29 6.05 -5.33
C THR A 119 0.70 7.18 -5.62
N PHE A 120 0.94 7.51 -6.91
CA PHE A 120 1.83 8.60 -7.28
C PHE A 120 1.30 9.96 -6.80
N ASP A 121 -0.02 10.19 -6.89
CA ASP A 121 -0.64 11.43 -6.42
C ASP A 121 -0.48 11.61 -4.90
N CYS A 122 -0.67 10.57 -4.12
CA CYS A 122 -0.38 10.57 -2.68
C CYS A 122 1.10 10.87 -2.40
N ILE A 123 2.03 10.26 -3.14
CA ILE A 123 3.48 10.46 -2.97
C ILE A 123 3.86 11.92 -3.21
N ARG A 124 3.51 12.49 -4.37
CA ARG A 124 3.91 13.85 -4.72
C ARG A 124 3.39 14.90 -3.73
N LEU A 125 2.14 14.75 -3.28
CA LEU A 125 1.51 15.69 -2.35
C LEU A 125 2.06 15.55 -0.93
N ALA A 126 2.19 14.33 -0.41
CA ALA A 126 2.76 14.12 0.91
C ALA A 126 4.24 14.51 0.97
N ALA A 127 5.03 14.21 -0.07
CA ALA A 127 6.42 14.65 -0.14
C ALA A 127 6.55 16.18 -0.16
N THR A 128 5.62 16.88 -0.85
CA THR A 128 5.55 18.32 -0.82
C THR A 128 5.29 18.85 0.59
N ALA A 129 4.36 18.25 1.34
CA ALA A 129 4.12 18.63 2.73
C ALA A 129 5.32 18.30 3.63
N MET A 130 5.95 17.12 3.46
CA MET A 130 7.15 16.72 4.21
C MET A 130 8.33 17.68 3.96
N SER A 131 8.47 18.24 2.75
CA SER A 131 9.58 19.12 2.40
C SER A 131 9.66 20.39 3.24
N THR A 132 8.55 20.80 3.83
CA THR A 132 8.45 21.99 4.69
C THR A 132 8.57 21.69 6.18
N THR A 133 8.72 20.43 6.58
CA THR A 133 8.94 20.08 7.99
C THR A 133 10.39 20.33 8.41
N GLU A 134 10.62 20.63 9.68
CA GLU A 134 11.98 20.74 10.21
C GLU A 134 12.71 19.40 10.04
N PRO A 135 13.95 19.41 9.54
CA PRO A 135 14.71 18.17 9.36
C PRO A 135 15.07 17.55 10.70
N LEU A 136 15.07 16.23 10.75
CA LEU A 136 15.64 15.43 11.81
C LEU A 136 17.16 15.25 11.61
N ASN A 137 17.77 14.34 12.38
CA ASN A 137 19.16 13.97 12.20
C ASN A 137 19.42 13.56 10.73
N ASP A 138 20.62 13.86 10.24
CA ASP A 138 21.07 13.61 8.87
C ASP A 138 20.21 14.29 7.77
N GLY A 139 19.37 15.26 8.14
CA GLY A 139 18.49 15.97 7.22
C GLY A 139 17.21 15.20 6.85
N GLU A 140 16.90 14.11 7.54
CA GLU A 140 15.72 13.29 7.26
C GLU A 140 14.41 14.06 7.57
N ARG A 141 13.46 14.08 6.62
CA ARG A 141 12.13 14.68 6.80
C ARG A 141 10.99 13.69 6.79
N GLY A 142 11.18 12.50 6.23
CA GLY A 142 10.13 11.51 6.22
C GLY A 142 10.46 10.23 5.46
N ALA A 143 9.52 9.30 5.50
CA ALA A 143 9.58 8.04 4.80
C ALA A 143 8.24 7.70 4.15
N ILE A 144 8.29 7.25 2.91
CA ILE A 144 7.15 6.79 2.12
C ILE A 144 7.32 5.29 1.88
N VAL A 145 6.28 4.51 2.16
CA VAL A 145 6.27 3.07 1.90
C VAL A 145 5.07 2.72 1.04
N ASN A 146 5.33 2.12 -0.11
CA ASN A 146 4.30 1.68 -1.05
C ASN A 146 4.05 0.18 -0.91
N ILE A 147 2.80 -0.23 -1.01
CA ILE A 147 2.43 -1.65 -1.06
C ILE A 147 2.22 -2.07 -2.51
N ALA A 148 3.21 -2.80 -3.04
CA ALA A 148 3.13 -3.45 -4.35
C ALA A 148 2.44 -4.83 -4.26
N SER A 149 3.01 -5.84 -4.88
CA SER A 149 2.62 -7.25 -4.82
C SER A 149 3.70 -8.10 -5.47
N VAL A 150 3.83 -9.37 -5.11
CA VAL A 150 4.59 -10.35 -5.89
C VAL A 150 4.08 -10.47 -7.32
N ALA A 151 2.81 -10.12 -7.59
CA ALA A 151 2.25 -10.05 -8.95
C ALA A 151 2.95 -9.01 -9.86
N ALA A 152 3.75 -8.11 -9.30
CA ALA A 152 4.63 -7.23 -10.07
C ALA A 152 5.74 -8.02 -10.81
N PHE A 153 6.09 -9.19 -10.31
CA PHE A 153 7.17 -10.05 -10.79
C PHE A 153 6.64 -11.36 -11.37
N ASP A 154 5.71 -12.00 -10.67
CA ASP A 154 5.20 -13.34 -10.93
C ASP A 154 3.70 -13.30 -11.30
N GLY A 155 3.27 -12.38 -12.17
CA GLY A 155 1.86 -12.21 -12.54
C GLY A 155 1.25 -13.47 -13.14
N GLN A 156 0.02 -13.80 -12.71
CA GLN A 156 -0.73 -14.97 -13.16
C GLN A 156 -1.61 -14.65 -14.38
N ILE A 157 -2.14 -15.69 -15.01
CA ILE A 157 -3.10 -15.56 -16.10
C ILE A 157 -4.29 -14.70 -15.67
N GLY A 158 -4.57 -13.66 -16.45
CA GLY A 158 -5.64 -12.68 -16.20
C GLY A 158 -5.21 -11.46 -15.40
N GLN A 159 -4.02 -11.43 -14.81
CA GLN A 159 -3.59 -10.33 -13.95
C GLN A 159 -2.92 -9.16 -14.69
N ALA A 160 -3.09 -9.03 -16.01
CA ALA A 160 -2.41 -7.98 -16.78
C ALA A 160 -2.59 -6.56 -16.19
N ALA A 161 -3.81 -6.16 -15.83
CA ALA A 161 -4.06 -4.86 -15.23
C ALA A 161 -3.42 -4.72 -13.84
N TYR A 162 -3.61 -5.73 -12.99
CA TYR A 162 -3.08 -5.74 -11.63
C TYR A 162 -1.55 -5.77 -11.62
N SER A 163 -0.94 -6.67 -12.38
CA SER A 163 0.52 -6.78 -12.50
C SER A 163 1.15 -5.52 -13.10
N SER A 164 0.52 -4.91 -14.12
CA SER A 164 0.99 -3.63 -14.67
C SER A 164 0.97 -2.54 -13.61
N SER A 165 -0.11 -2.44 -12.83
CA SER A 165 -0.21 -1.42 -11.78
C SER A 165 0.86 -1.61 -10.70
N LYS A 166 1.06 -2.85 -10.23
CA LYS A 166 2.02 -3.16 -9.17
C LYS A 166 3.47 -3.15 -9.67
N GLY A 167 3.70 -3.52 -10.94
CA GLY A 167 4.98 -3.33 -11.63
C GLY A 167 5.34 -1.86 -11.79
N GLY A 168 4.35 -1.00 -12.08
CA GLY A 168 4.53 0.45 -12.11
C GLY A 168 4.94 1.02 -10.75
N VAL A 169 4.33 0.54 -9.65
CA VAL A 169 4.70 0.95 -8.27
C VAL A 169 6.16 0.57 -7.98
N VAL A 170 6.59 -0.64 -8.36
CA VAL A 170 7.99 -1.07 -8.24
C VAL A 170 8.90 -0.18 -9.09
N GLY A 171 8.53 0.05 -10.35
CA GLY A 171 9.33 0.83 -11.29
C GLY A 171 9.54 2.29 -10.89
N MET A 172 8.56 2.91 -10.22
CA MET A 172 8.67 4.30 -9.77
C MET A 172 9.44 4.46 -8.44
N THR A 173 9.72 3.39 -7.70
CA THR A 173 10.37 3.45 -6.38
C THR A 173 11.72 4.14 -6.43
N LEU A 174 12.64 3.66 -7.25
CA LEU A 174 13.99 4.20 -7.35
C LEU A 174 14.04 5.64 -7.91
N PRO A 175 13.37 5.98 -9.04
CA PRO A 175 13.42 7.36 -9.53
C PRO A 175 12.83 8.36 -8.53
N ILE A 176 11.73 8.03 -7.85
CA ILE A 176 11.16 8.93 -6.83
C ILE A 176 12.10 9.04 -5.62
N ALA A 177 12.72 7.96 -5.16
CA ALA A 177 13.70 8.02 -4.07
C ALA A 177 14.89 8.93 -4.43
N ARG A 178 15.32 8.93 -5.69
CA ARG A 178 16.36 9.85 -6.20
C ARG A 178 15.91 11.30 -6.16
N ASP A 179 14.71 11.59 -6.66
CA ASP A 179 14.15 12.95 -6.65
C ASP A 179 13.99 13.49 -5.23
N LEU A 180 13.47 12.66 -4.33
CA LEU A 180 13.15 13.07 -2.96
C LEU A 180 14.37 13.07 -2.02
N SER A 181 15.50 12.52 -2.43
CA SER A 181 16.74 12.56 -1.65
C SER A 181 17.19 14.00 -1.36
N ALA A 182 16.94 14.94 -2.27
CA ALA A 182 17.27 16.35 -2.10
C ALA A 182 16.50 17.03 -0.95
N ILE A 183 15.37 16.46 -0.54
CA ILE A 183 14.54 16.98 0.56
C ILE A 183 14.57 16.07 1.81
N GLY A 184 15.40 15.02 1.82
CA GLY A 184 15.52 14.11 2.95
C GLY A 184 14.30 13.19 3.16
N VAL A 185 13.61 12.79 2.10
CA VAL A 185 12.49 11.83 2.15
C VAL A 185 12.89 10.52 1.48
N ARG A 186 12.76 9.42 2.21
CA ARG A 186 13.05 8.06 1.72
C ARG A 186 11.81 7.41 1.12
N VAL A 187 12.02 6.55 0.12
CA VAL A 187 10.94 5.81 -0.53
C VAL A 187 11.32 4.35 -0.66
N ASN A 188 10.50 3.47 -0.09
CA ASN A 188 10.64 2.03 -0.23
C ASN A 188 9.31 1.41 -0.67
N THR A 189 9.38 0.21 -1.21
CA THR A 189 8.21 -0.57 -1.61
C THR A 189 8.27 -1.94 -0.96
N VAL A 190 7.16 -2.38 -0.37
CA VAL A 190 6.98 -3.76 0.10
C VAL A 190 6.11 -4.49 -0.90
N ALA A 191 6.54 -5.67 -1.33
CA ALA A 191 5.82 -6.56 -2.24
C ALA A 191 5.30 -7.79 -1.48
N PRO A 192 4.04 -7.76 -1.01
CA PRO A 192 3.42 -8.87 -0.32
C PRO A 192 3.27 -10.10 -1.20
N GLY A 193 3.41 -11.28 -0.60
CA GLY A 193 2.91 -12.53 -1.15
C GLY A 193 1.40 -12.69 -0.92
N LEU A 194 0.99 -13.90 -0.60
CA LEU A 194 -0.40 -14.24 -0.28
C LEU A 194 -0.68 -13.95 1.20
N ILE A 195 -1.43 -12.89 1.48
CA ILE A 195 -1.70 -12.42 2.83
C ILE A 195 -3.18 -12.59 3.16
N ASN A 196 -3.49 -13.16 4.31
CA ASN A 196 -4.86 -13.33 4.77
C ASN A 196 -5.52 -11.98 5.05
N THR A 197 -6.21 -11.47 4.06
CA THR A 197 -6.89 -10.17 4.08
C THR A 197 -8.28 -10.28 3.44
N PRO A 198 -9.19 -9.33 3.67
CA PRO A 198 -10.52 -9.31 3.07
C PRO A 198 -10.55 -9.29 1.53
N ILE A 199 -9.41 -9.11 0.86
CA ILE A 199 -9.32 -9.12 -0.62
C ILE A 199 -9.76 -10.45 -1.23
N TYR A 200 -9.68 -11.55 -0.47
CA TYR A 200 -10.13 -12.88 -0.91
C TYR A 200 -11.61 -13.15 -0.63
N GLY A 201 -12.33 -12.18 -0.04
CA GLY A 201 -13.72 -12.33 0.39
C GLY A 201 -13.86 -13.05 1.74
N GLU A 202 -15.11 -13.37 2.11
CA GLU A 202 -15.51 -14.04 3.35
C GLU A 202 -16.40 -15.23 3.03
N GLY A 203 -16.47 -16.23 3.95
CA GLY A 203 -17.29 -17.42 3.84
C GLY A 203 -16.53 -18.67 3.39
N GLU A 204 -17.23 -19.83 3.38
CA GLU A 204 -16.63 -21.15 3.13
C GLU A 204 -15.86 -21.25 1.80
N GLY A 205 -16.38 -20.66 0.72
CA GLY A 205 -15.69 -20.65 -0.58
C GLY A 205 -14.38 -19.88 -0.55
N SER A 206 -14.30 -18.82 0.27
CA SER A 206 -13.07 -18.06 0.47
C SER A 206 -12.03 -18.88 1.25
N GLU A 207 -12.44 -19.60 2.27
CA GLU A 207 -11.52 -20.44 3.07
C GLU A 207 -10.93 -21.57 2.23
N GLN A 208 -11.74 -22.29 1.44
CA GLN A 208 -11.26 -23.32 0.51
C GLN A 208 -10.29 -22.75 -0.53
N PHE A 209 -10.55 -21.52 -1.01
CA PHE A 209 -9.65 -20.85 -1.94
C PHE A 209 -8.32 -20.50 -1.26
N LYS A 210 -8.35 -19.99 -0.03
CA LYS A 210 -7.14 -19.69 0.76
C LYS A 210 -6.32 -20.95 1.04
N GLU A 211 -6.96 -22.08 1.39
CA GLU A 211 -6.29 -23.37 1.59
C GLU A 211 -5.56 -23.83 0.32
N LYS A 212 -6.15 -23.64 -0.85
CA LYS A 212 -5.49 -23.94 -2.11
C LYS A 212 -4.31 -23.01 -2.38
N LEU A 213 -4.45 -21.73 -2.10
CA LEU A 213 -3.39 -20.74 -2.33
C LEU A 213 -2.15 -21.01 -1.48
N GLN A 214 -2.33 -21.41 -0.21
CA GLN A 214 -1.21 -21.61 0.71
C GLN A 214 -0.25 -22.74 0.28
N THR A 215 -0.70 -23.68 -0.54
CA THR A 215 0.15 -24.78 -1.04
C THR A 215 1.33 -24.29 -1.88
N GLY A 216 1.26 -23.08 -2.43
CA GLY A 216 2.34 -22.46 -3.17
C GLY A 216 3.37 -21.72 -2.32
N VAL A 217 3.12 -21.55 -1.01
CA VAL A 217 4.04 -20.86 -0.08
C VAL A 217 5.08 -21.86 0.41
N LEU A 218 6.37 -21.51 0.30
CA LEU A 218 7.44 -22.44 0.69
C LEU A 218 7.49 -22.65 2.21
N PHE A 219 7.61 -21.55 2.96
CA PHE A 219 7.62 -21.59 4.42
C PHE A 219 7.35 -20.18 4.99
N PRO A 220 6.50 -20.11 6.05
CA PRO A 220 5.63 -21.18 6.59
C PRO A 220 4.48 -21.51 5.61
N ASN A 221 4.01 -22.77 5.59
CA ASN A 221 2.98 -23.25 4.66
C ASN A 221 1.60 -22.71 5.06
N ARG A 222 1.41 -21.42 4.98
CA ARG A 222 0.19 -20.67 5.26
C ARG A 222 0.19 -19.32 4.55
N LEU A 223 -0.94 -18.67 4.49
CA LEU A 223 -1.00 -17.25 4.15
C LEU A 223 -0.30 -16.43 5.23
N GLY A 224 0.37 -15.36 4.81
CA GLY A 224 0.96 -14.39 5.73
C GLY A 224 -0.12 -13.62 6.50
N TYR A 225 0.24 -13.05 7.63
CA TYR A 225 -0.62 -12.14 8.39
C TYR A 225 -0.31 -10.69 8.06
N GLY A 226 -1.33 -9.81 8.13
CA GLY A 226 -1.15 -8.37 7.93
C GLY A 226 -0.08 -7.77 8.85
N THR A 227 0.07 -8.30 10.07
CA THR A 227 1.07 -7.87 11.04
C THR A 227 2.52 -8.16 10.61
N GLU A 228 2.75 -9.23 9.85
CA GLU A 228 4.08 -9.56 9.30
C GLU A 228 4.49 -8.53 8.25
N LEU A 229 3.54 -8.09 7.42
CA LEU A 229 3.76 -7.01 6.45
C LEU A 229 3.94 -5.66 7.15
N ALA A 230 3.10 -5.37 8.14
CA ALA A 230 3.18 -4.14 8.92
C ALA A 230 4.56 -4.00 9.61
N SER A 231 5.13 -5.09 10.09
CA SER A 231 6.48 -5.09 10.68
C SER A 231 7.54 -4.61 9.67
N MET A 232 7.51 -5.12 8.43
CA MET A 232 8.44 -4.67 7.38
C MET A 232 8.18 -3.23 6.95
N VAL A 233 6.91 -2.82 6.85
CA VAL A 233 6.57 -1.41 6.56
C VAL A 233 7.14 -0.48 7.62
N VAL A 234 6.99 -0.84 8.89
CA VAL A 234 7.53 -0.05 10.00
C VAL A 234 9.06 -0.07 10.01
N GLU A 235 9.69 -1.18 9.67
CA GLU A 235 11.16 -1.23 9.48
C GLU A 235 11.61 -0.26 8.37
N CYS A 236 10.93 -0.22 7.23
CA CYS A 236 11.21 0.76 6.16
C CYS A 236 11.04 2.22 6.64
N VAL A 237 10.14 2.47 7.58
CA VAL A 237 9.91 3.80 8.17
C VAL A 237 11.00 4.15 9.18
N THR A 238 11.32 3.25 10.11
CA THR A 238 12.19 3.54 11.28
C THR A 238 13.66 3.37 11.00
N ASN A 239 14.05 2.51 10.08
CA ASN A 239 15.44 2.31 9.68
C ASN A 239 15.86 3.35 8.65
N SER A 240 16.58 4.38 9.08
CA SER A 240 16.98 5.52 8.23
C SER A 240 17.95 5.14 7.09
N TYR A 241 18.56 3.94 7.11
CA TYR A 241 19.45 3.49 6.03
C TYR A 241 18.74 2.68 4.95
N MET A 242 17.44 2.39 5.12
CA MET A 242 16.61 1.75 4.09
C MET A 242 16.02 2.78 3.15
N ASN A 243 16.45 2.80 1.89
CA ASN A 243 15.94 3.70 0.86
C ASN A 243 16.02 3.06 -0.54
N ALA A 244 15.07 3.40 -1.39
CA ALA A 244 15.01 3.02 -2.80
C ALA A 244 14.85 1.51 -3.09
N GLU A 245 14.43 0.71 -2.10
CA GLU A 245 14.37 -0.74 -2.24
C GLU A 245 12.94 -1.26 -2.42
N THR A 246 12.83 -2.39 -3.10
CA THR A 246 11.60 -3.19 -3.17
C THR A 246 11.82 -4.54 -2.50
N ILE A 247 11.11 -4.74 -1.38
CA ILE A 247 11.32 -5.88 -0.49
C ILE A 247 10.15 -6.85 -0.61
N ARG A 248 10.40 -8.09 -1.02
CA ARG A 248 9.38 -9.15 -1.01
C ARG A 248 9.20 -9.70 0.41
N VAL A 249 7.94 -9.77 0.87
CA VAL A 249 7.54 -10.43 2.14
C VAL A 249 6.45 -11.44 1.78
N ASP A 250 6.86 -12.67 1.44
CA ASP A 250 6.03 -13.55 0.65
C ASP A 250 6.14 -15.05 0.98
N GLY A 251 6.84 -15.42 2.07
CA GLY A 251 7.04 -16.82 2.43
C GLY A 251 7.76 -17.65 1.37
N GLY A 252 8.51 -17.00 0.47
CA GLY A 252 9.27 -17.63 -0.60
C GLY A 252 8.44 -18.03 -1.82
N ILE A 253 7.17 -17.61 -1.91
CA ILE A 253 6.31 -17.96 -3.06
C ILE A 253 6.88 -17.44 -4.38
N ARG A 254 6.74 -18.25 -5.42
CA ARG A 254 6.81 -17.84 -6.84
C ARG A 254 5.52 -18.31 -7.47
N MET A 255 4.66 -17.35 -7.85
CA MET A 255 3.31 -17.70 -8.30
C MET A 255 3.37 -18.48 -9.63
N PRO A 256 2.71 -19.65 -9.70
CA PRO A 256 2.58 -20.37 -10.96
C PRO A 256 1.67 -19.60 -11.92
N PRO A 257 1.65 -19.95 -13.23
CA PRO A 257 0.76 -19.29 -14.20
C PRO A 257 -0.73 -19.36 -13.86
N LYS A 258 -1.12 -20.38 -13.07
CA LYS A 258 -2.49 -20.64 -12.58
C LYS A 258 -2.47 -21.07 -11.12
#